data_24d5279ee9d184f0911e8add32ecf955
#
_entry.id   24d5279ee9d184f0911e8add32ecf955
#
_cell.length_a   1.000
_cell.length_b   1.000
_cell.length_c   1.000
_cell.angle_alpha   90.00
_cell.angle_beta   90.00
_cell.angle_gamma   90.00
#
_symmetry.space_group_name_H-M   'P 1'
#
loop_
_entity.id
_entity.type
_entity.pdbx_description
1 polymer ?
#
loop_
_entity_poly.entity_id
_entity_poly.type
_entity_poly.pdbx_seq_one_letter_code
_entity_poly.pdbx_strand_id
1 'polypeptide(L)'
;MLKRILSCAVCAFVMLSLVVIPGLAEEASRVSYLGPAGTYTEEATQFFFRGGEALNPKETVNDAIVDLLSGEADFAVIPQENTVGGAVVNYVDALIGAEDAFVVGEVVLPISQTLMGVPGATLADIQTVCSHAQGLTQSARWRSENLPEAKAEEMASTAAAASYVAETGDKSIAAVAAPGAAALYGLEVLAENVQITDANKTRFYVLSRQGLEDEGLTRAVLVATCEANQIDDIIVLLHEAGLELVALHDRPEGSALGTYHYVIEVENEAGVSGAQLDAVRAMDGVRFAGCFNSVEKK
;
A
#
# COMPACT_ATOMS: atom_id res chain seq x y z
N MET A 1 -31.68 11.06 69.03
CA MET A 1 -31.16 12.35 68.57
C MET A 1 -30.08 12.13 67.53
N LEU A 2 -30.42 12.46 66.32
CA LEU A 2 -29.68 12.22 65.09
C LEU A 2 -28.54 13.25 64.94
N LYS A 3 -27.28 12.85 64.75
CA LYS A 3 -26.25 13.77 64.21
C LYS A 3 -25.68 13.14 62.94
N ARG A 4 -26.07 13.77 61.85
CA ARG A 4 -25.51 13.58 60.49
C ARG A 4 -24.08 14.11 60.48
N ILE A 5 -23.13 13.27 60.08
CA ILE A 5 -21.78 13.70 59.70
C ILE A 5 -21.74 13.74 58.20
N LEU A 6 -21.59 14.96 57.66
CA LEU A 6 -21.41 15.28 56.26
C LEU A 6 -19.93 15.06 55.94
N SER A 7 -19.61 14.03 55.11
CA SER A 7 -18.25 13.82 54.61
C SER A 7 -18.09 14.61 53.32
N CYS A 8 -17.32 15.69 53.36
CA CYS A 8 -16.85 16.42 52.15
C CYS A 8 -15.71 15.60 51.51
N ALA A 9 -15.99 15.00 50.38
CA ALA A 9 -14.96 14.48 49.49
C ALA A 9 -14.37 15.66 48.70
N VAL A 10 -13.16 16.06 49.01
CA VAL A 10 -12.37 17.00 48.24
C VAL A 10 -11.77 16.22 47.07
N CYS A 11 -12.35 16.40 45.86
CA CYS A 11 -11.71 15.97 44.61
C CYS A 11 -10.52 16.90 44.34
N ALA A 12 -9.32 16.44 44.65
CA ALA A 12 -8.10 17.07 44.17
C ALA A 12 -7.94 16.78 42.66
N PHE A 13 -8.28 17.78 41.86
CA PHE A 13 -7.96 17.80 40.42
C PHE A 13 -6.45 18.05 40.30
N VAL A 14 -5.67 16.99 40.07
CA VAL A 14 -4.26 17.15 39.67
C VAL A 14 -4.27 17.61 38.22
N MET A 15 -4.16 18.92 38.02
CA MET A 15 -3.80 19.47 36.71
C MET A 15 -2.35 19.07 36.45
N LEU A 16 -2.18 18.01 35.64
CA LEU A 16 -0.91 17.70 35.01
C LEU A 16 -0.63 18.79 33.99
N SER A 17 0.12 19.81 34.38
CA SER A 17 0.64 20.82 33.46
C SER A 17 1.62 20.11 32.54
N LEU A 18 1.20 19.85 31.28
CA LEU A 18 2.11 19.53 30.20
C LEU A 18 3.10 20.71 30.09
N VAL A 19 4.32 20.49 30.55
CA VAL A 19 5.45 21.35 30.22
C VAL A 19 5.75 21.10 28.75
N VAL A 20 5.19 21.92 27.86
CA VAL A 20 5.62 21.99 26.46
C VAL A 20 7.03 22.56 26.49
N ILE A 21 8.03 21.70 26.32
CA ILE A 21 9.40 22.12 26.06
C ILE A 21 9.46 22.63 24.62
N PRO A 22 9.64 23.93 24.36
CA PRO A 22 9.78 24.42 22.98
C PRO A 22 11.14 23.98 22.46
N GLY A 23 11.19 23.05 21.49
CA GLY A 23 12.44 22.69 20.83
C GLY A 23 12.64 21.24 20.41
N LEU A 24 11.75 20.32 20.72
CA LEU A 24 11.70 19.00 20.07
C LEU A 24 10.46 18.99 19.17
N ALA A 25 10.59 19.59 17.98
CA ALA A 25 9.73 19.16 16.87
C ALA A 25 10.13 17.69 16.66
N GLU A 26 9.21 16.77 16.89
CA GLU A 26 9.35 15.39 16.46
C GLU A 26 9.62 15.48 14.95
N GLU A 27 10.81 15.06 14.50
CA GLU A 27 11.10 15.09 13.07
C GLU A 27 10.05 14.26 12.35
N ALA A 28 9.46 14.85 11.30
CA ALA A 28 8.47 14.15 10.50
C ALA A 28 9.09 12.85 9.96
N SER A 29 8.39 11.73 10.13
CA SER A 29 8.84 10.44 9.58
C SER A 29 9.05 10.56 8.07
N ARG A 30 10.15 10.03 7.58
CA ARG A 30 10.50 10.03 6.15
C ARG A 30 9.96 8.76 5.53
N VAL A 31 9.15 8.90 4.50
CA VAL A 31 8.50 7.76 3.83
C VAL A 31 8.85 7.75 2.35
N SER A 32 9.61 6.75 1.92
CA SER A 32 9.84 6.46 0.50
C SER A 32 8.73 5.58 -0.04
N TYR A 33 8.24 5.88 -1.24
CA TYR A 33 7.13 5.13 -1.85
C TYR A 33 7.31 5.01 -3.36
N LEU A 34 6.66 4.02 -3.98
CA LEU A 34 6.64 3.90 -5.45
C LEU A 34 5.87 5.07 -6.05
N GLY A 35 6.64 6.01 -6.64
CA GLY A 35 6.13 7.22 -7.27
C GLY A 35 5.65 7.02 -8.71
N PRO A 36 5.53 8.11 -9.43
CA PRO A 36 5.71 9.48 -9.02
C PRO A 36 4.61 9.99 -8.07
N ALA A 37 4.66 11.28 -7.70
CA ALA A 37 3.57 11.93 -6.98
C ALA A 37 2.26 11.86 -7.75
N GLY A 38 1.11 11.77 -7.05
CA GLY A 38 -0.22 11.57 -7.64
C GLY A 38 -0.56 10.13 -7.96
N THR A 39 0.26 9.15 -7.52
CA THR A 39 -0.05 7.72 -7.66
C THR A 39 -0.95 7.21 -6.54
N TYR A 40 -1.58 6.04 -6.73
CA TYR A 40 -2.30 5.33 -5.66
C TYR A 40 -1.39 4.93 -4.49
N THR A 41 -0.09 4.72 -4.73
CA THR A 41 0.87 4.44 -3.65
C THR A 41 1.05 5.66 -2.75
N GLU A 42 1.09 6.88 -3.31
CA GLU A 42 1.09 8.10 -2.50
C GLU A 42 -0.21 8.24 -1.70
N GLU A 43 -1.36 7.99 -2.34
CA GLU A 43 -2.66 8.01 -1.67
C GLU A 43 -2.72 7.02 -0.50
N ALA A 44 -2.21 5.80 -0.69
CA ALA A 44 -2.10 4.79 0.36
C ALA A 44 -1.18 5.27 1.50
N THR A 45 -0.05 5.89 1.16
CA THR A 45 0.89 6.45 2.12
C THR A 45 0.22 7.53 2.97
N GLN A 46 -0.41 8.52 2.34
CA GLN A 46 -1.12 9.60 3.04
C GLN A 46 -2.27 9.06 3.90
N PHE A 47 -2.98 8.03 3.43
CA PHE A 47 -4.07 7.41 4.18
C PHE A 47 -3.57 6.69 5.44
N PHE A 48 -2.47 5.95 5.35
CA PHE A 48 -1.90 5.20 6.47
C PHE A 48 -1.37 6.14 7.56
N PHE A 49 -0.54 7.10 7.19
CA PHE A 49 0.15 7.99 8.12
C PHE A 49 -0.69 9.21 8.54
N ARG A 50 -1.79 9.50 7.84
CA ARG A 50 -2.72 10.62 8.09
C ARG A 50 -2.13 12.02 7.87
N GLY A 51 -1.02 12.12 7.19
CA GLY A 51 -0.32 13.36 6.83
C GLY A 51 0.69 13.80 7.89
N GLY A 52 1.62 14.65 7.45
CA GLY A 52 2.70 15.18 8.29
C GLY A 52 4.07 14.56 8.01
N GLU A 53 4.15 13.53 7.16
CA GLU A 53 5.38 12.84 6.78
C GLU A 53 6.12 13.59 5.67
N ALA A 54 7.46 13.41 5.63
CA ALA A 54 8.27 13.81 4.50
C ALA A 54 8.21 12.70 3.42
N LEU A 55 7.43 12.95 2.36
CA LEU A 55 7.20 11.99 1.28
C LEU A 55 8.30 12.05 0.21
N ASN A 56 8.85 10.91 -0.15
CA ASN A 56 9.93 10.75 -1.12
C ASN A 56 9.54 9.73 -2.22
N PRO A 57 9.01 10.20 -3.38
CA PRO A 57 8.66 9.31 -4.49
C PRO A 57 9.92 8.69 -5.12
N LYS A 58 9.86 7.39 -5.40
CA LYS A 58 10.92 6.60 -6.03
C LYS A 58 10.47 6.03 -7.37
N GLU A 59 11.43 5.80 -8.26
CA GLU A 59 11.14 5.25 -9.59
C GLU A 59 10.76 3.78 -9.54
N THR A 60 11.34 3.01 -8.59
CA THR A 60 11.07 1.58 -8.44
C THR A 60 10.75 1.19 -7.00
N VAL A 61 10.09 0.04 -6.83
CA VAL A 61 9.86 -0.60 -5.51
C VAL A 61 11.20 -0.84 -4.79
N ASN A 62 12.20 -1.29 -5.53
CA ASN A 62 13.52 -1.57 -4.97
C ASN A 62 14.19 -0.30 -4.42
N ASP A 63 14.08 0.84 -5.12
CA ASP A 63 14.66 2.10 -4.63
C ASP A 63 14.02 2.57 -3.32
N ALA A 64 12.69 2.37 -3.16
CA ALA A 64 12.02 2.69 -1.92
C ALA A 64 12.51 1.80 -0.75
N ILE A 65 12.78 0.52 -1.01
CA ILE A 65 13.34 -0.40 -0.02
C ILE A 65 14.81 -0.08 0.28
N VAL A 66 15.60 0.29 -0.72
CA VAL A 66 17.00 0.72 -0.52
C VAL A 66 17.07 1.93 0.42
N ASP A 67 16.21 2.93 0.25
CA ASP A 67 16.15 4.08 1.16
C ASP A 67 15.79 3.63 2.59
N LEU A 68 14.85 2.71 2.73
CA LEU A 68 14.49 2.14 4.03
C LEU A 68 15.70 1.47 4.69
N LEU A 69 16.37 0.56 3.98
CA LEU A 69 17.48 -0.23 4.51
C LEU A 69 18.72 0.63 4.81
N SER A 70 18.98 1.66 4.01
CA SER A 70 20.09 2.60 4.25
C SER A 70 19.83 3.59 5.40
N GLY A 71 18.56 3.72 5.84
CA GLY A 71 18.15 4.69 6.85
C GLY A 71 17.87 6.09 6.30
N GLU A 72 17.84 6.27 4.98
CA GLU A 72 17.38 7.50 4.34
C GLU A 72 15.87 7.70 4.48
N ALA A 73 15.11 6.61 4.62
CA ALA A 73 13.71 6.62 5.00
C ALA A 73 13.48 5.81 6.29
N ASP A 74 12.42 6.14 7.01
CA ASP A 74 11.98 5.42 8.21
C ASP A 74 10.97 4.33 7.85
N PHE A 75 10.22 4.57 6.76
CA PHE A 75 9.26 3.63 6.19
C PHE A 75 9.39 3.57 4.65
N ALA A 76 8.93 2.45 4.07
CA ALA A 76 8.70 2.32 2.64
C ALA A 76 7.26 1.85 2.38
N VAL A 77 6.59 2.41 1.36
CA VAL A 77 5.25 1.98 0.93
C VAL A 77 5.31 1.48 -0.50
N ILE A 78 4.85 0.25 -0.69
CA ILE A 78 4.93 -0.45 -1.97
C ILE A 78 3.59 -1.14 -2.33
N PRO A 79 3.20 -1.19 -3.62
CA PRO A 79 2.03 -1.95 -4.04
C PRO A 79 2.31 -3.45 -3.92
N GLN A 80 1.35 -4.19 -3.37
CA GLN A 80 1.47 -5.63 -3.18
C GLN A 80 0.67 -6.42 -4.21
N GLU A 81 -0.64 -6.18 -4.29
CA GLU A 81 -1.56 -6.92 -5.12
C GLU A 81 -2.70 -6.04 -5.59
N ASN A 82 -3.19 -6.30 -6.81
CA ASN A 82 -4.38 -5.68 -7.36
C ASN A 82 -5.40 -6.76 -7.72
N THR A 83 -6.66 -6.59 -7.36
CA THR A 83 -7.71 -7.60 -7.58
C THR A 83 -7.94 -7.95 -9.06
N VAL A 84 -7.55 -7.09 -10.00
CA VAL A 84 -7.68 -7.30 -11.44
C VAL A 84 -6.38 -7.79 -12.06
N GLY A 85 -5.24 -7.25 -11.61
CA GLY A 85 -3.91 -7.53 -12.15
C GLY A 85 -3.13 -8.63 -11.42
N GLY A 86 -3.59 -9.05 -10.24
CA GLY A 86 -2.87 -10.02 -9.40
C GLY A 86 -1.68 -9.40 -8.67
N ALA A 87 -0.75 -10.26 -8.25
CA ALA A 87 0.46 -9.84 -7.52
C ALA A 87 1.37 -8.93 -8.34
N VAL A 88 1.91 -7.91 -7.70
CA VAL A 88 2.96 -7.05 -8.28
C VAL A 88 4.30 -7.77 -8.12
N VAL A 89 4.79 -8.39 -9.19
CA VAL A 89 5.99 -9.26 -9.17
C VAL A 89 7.20 -8.59 -8.51
N ASN A 90 7.42 -7.31 -8.79
CA ASN A 90 8.57 -6.57 -8.24
C ASN A 90 8.54 -6.47 -6.70
N TYR A 91 7.34 -6.48 -6.07
CA TYR A 91 7.28 -6.45 -4.61
C TYR A 91 7.66 -7.80 -4.00
N VAL A 92 7.27 -8.91 -4.65
CA VAL A 92 7.61 -10.26 -4.18
C VAL A 92 9.13 -10.41 -4.17
N ASP A 93 9.80 -10.04 -5.27
CA ASP A 93 11.28 -10.06 -5.37
C ASP A 93 11.92 -9.14 -4.32
N ALA A 94 11.35 -7.97 -4.10
CA ALA A 94 11.86 -6.99 -3.14
C ALA A 94 11.75 -7.47 -1.68
N LEU A 95 10.63 -8.10 -1.29
CA LEU A 95 10.47 -8.69 0.05
C LEU A 95 11.40 -9.89 0.28
N ILE A 96 11.61 -10.72 -0.75
CA ILE A 96 12.55 -11.84 -0.68
C ILE A 96 13.95 -11.32 -0.40
N GLY A 97 14.39 -10.27 -1.11
CA GLY A 97 15.73 -9.69 -0.99
C GLY A 97 15.96 -8.79 0.24
N ALA A 98 14.89 -8.32 0.88
CA ALA A 98 14.98 -7.37 2.00
C ALA A 98 14.86 -8.09 3.35
N GLU A 99 15.93 -8.78 3.79
CA GLU A 99 15.91 -9.57 5.03
C GLU A 99 15.68 -8.73 6.29
N ASP A 100 16.15 -7.48 6.30
CA ASP A 100 16.05 -6.53 7.42
C ASP A 100 14.86 -5.57 7.28
N ALA A 101 13.90 -5.86 6.40
CA ALA A 101 12.65 -5.10 6.29
C ALA A 101 11.46 -5.96 6.74
N PHE A 102 10.58 -5.34 7.53
CA PHE A 102 9.38 -5.97 8.08
C PHE A 102 8.12 -5.25 7.63
N VAL A 103 7.09 -6.00 7.25
CA VAL A 103 5.77 -5.45 7.01
C VAL A 103 5.14 -5.06 8.35
N VAL A 104 4.80 -3.78 8.49
CA VAL A 104 4.23 -3.20 9.72
C VAL A 104 2.82 -2.66 9.51
N GLY A 105 2.31 -2.72 8.31
CA GLY A 105 0.95 -2.29 7.97
C GLY A 105 0.56 -2.66 6.56
N GLU A 106 -0.74 -2.67 6.33
CA GLU A 106 -1.35 -2.82 5.01
C GLU A 106 -2.44 -1.77 4.82
N VAL A 107 -2.47 -1.20 3.62
CA VAL A 107 -3.58 -0.34 3.16
C VAL A 107 -4.27 -1.00 1.99
N VAL A 108 -5.59 -1.07 2.04
CA VAL A 108 -6.43 -1.50 0.92
C VAL A 108 -7.17 -0.27 0.37
N LEU A 109 -6.88 0.09 -0.89
CA LEU A 109 -7.57 1.19 -1.56
C LEU A 109 -8.51 0.67 -2.65
N PRO A 110 -9.75 1.20 -2.72
CA PRO A 110 -10.54 1.09 -3.93
C PRO A 110 -9.87 1.89 -5.05
N ILE A 111 -9.80 1.32 -6.24
CA ILE A 111 -9.16 1.95 -7.41
C ILE A 111 -10.25 2.53 -8.30
N SER A 112 -10.43 3.84 -8.23
CA SER A 112 -11.31 4.61 -9.11
C SER A 112 -10.50 5.25 -10.22
N GLN A 113 -10.89 5.03 -11.46
CA GLN A 113 -10.27 5.70 -12.61
C GLN A 113 -11.05 6.95 -12.96
N THR A 114 -10.35 8.06 -13.12
CA THR A 114 -10.93 9.38 -13.45
C THR A 114 -10.34 9.87 -14.77
N LEU A 115 -11.19 10.29 -15.69
CA LEU A 115 -10.75 10.99 -16.90
C LEU A 115 -10.61 12.48 -16.57
N MET A 116 -9.45 13.04 -16.89
CA MET A 116 -9.13 14.43 -16.62
C MET A 116 -8.44 15.10 -17.79
N GLY A 117 -8.65 16.39 -17.95
CA GLY A 117 -8.06 17.20 -19.02
C GLY A 117 -7.65 18.56 -18.51
N VAL A 118 -7.05 19.38 -19.37
CA VAL A 118 -6.70 20.76 -19.03
C VAL A 118 -7.96 21.59 -18.76
N PRO A 119 -7.86 22.68 -17.97
CA PRO A 119 -9.02 23.54 -17.65
C PRO A 119 -9.79 24.01 -18.90
N GLY A 120 -11.10 23.83 -18.87
CA GLY A 120 -12.02 24.18 -19.95
C GLY A 120 -11.97 23.24 -21.15
N ALA A 121 -11.36 22.05 -21.06
CA ALA A 121 -11.56 20.96 -22.01
C ALA A 121 -12.94 20.29 -21.77
N THR A 122 -13.52 19.71 -22.79
CA THR A 122 -14.78 18.94 -22.72
C THR A 122 -14.59 17.56 -23.37
N LEU A 123 -15.48 16.61 -23.07
CA LEU A 123 -15.43 15.29 -23.71
C LEU A 123 -15.42 15.37 -25.25
N ALA A 124 -16.09 16.38 -25.82
CA ALA A 124 -16.15 16.55 -27.28
C ALA A 124 -14.81 16.99 -27.91
N ASP A 125 -13.92 17.57 -27.12
CA ASP A 125 -12.59 17.98 -27.60
C ASP A 125 -11.61 16.81 -27.66
N ILE A 126 -11.84 15.72 -26.90
CA ILE A 126 -10.86 14.67 -26.66
C ILE A 126 -10.67 13.78 -27.89
N GLN A 127 -9.44 13.74 -28.39
CA GLN A 127 -8.98 12.90 -29.51
C GLN A 127 -7.97 11.83 -29.04
N THR A 128 -7.33 12.02 -27.89
CA THR A 128 -6.36 11.08 -27.33
C THR A 128 -6.58 10.91 -25.83
N VAL A 129 -6.53 9.67 -25.36
CA VAL A 129 -6.59 9.31 -23.95
C VAL A 129 -5.30 8.60 -23.56
N CYS A 130 -4.54 9.21 -22.66
CA CYS A 130 -3.26 8.71 -22.15
C CYS A 130 -3.46 8.02 -20.79
N SER A 131 -2.79 6.90 -20.55
CA SER A 131 -2.70 6.25 -19.24
C SER A 131 -1.64 5.15 -19.26
N HIS A 132 -1.34 4.56 -18.10
CA HIS A 132 -0.66 3.27 -18.04
C HIS A 132 -1.50 2.16 -18.68
N ALA A 133 -0.86 1.12 -19.24
CA ALA A 133 -1.53 0.00 -19.90
C ALA A 133 -2.73 -0.56 -19.12
N GLN A 134 -2.58 -0.69 -17.80
CA GLN A 134 -3.65 -1.17 -16.92
C GLN A 134 -4.82 -0.18 -16.84
N GLY A 135 -4.56 1.13 -16.73
CA GLY A 135 -5.59 2.17 -16.74
C GLY A 135 -6.35 2.23 -18.05
N LEU A 136 -5.65 2.07 -19.19
CA LEU A 136 -6.27 1.95 -20.51
C LEU A 136 -7.17 0.71 -20.62
N THR A 137 -6.72 -0.43 -20.11
CA THR A 137 -7.51 -1.67 -20.09
C THR A 137 -8.75 -1.52 -19.23
N GLN A 138 -8.60 -0.99 -18.02
CA GLN A 138 -9.70 -0.79 -17.07
C GLN A 138 -10.74 0.23 -17.54
N SER A 139 -10.37 1.21 -18.33
CA SER A 139 -11.28 2.23 -18.89
C SER A 139 -11.78 1.91 -20.31
N ALA A 140 -11.38 0.77 -20.88
CA ALA A 140 -11.63 0.47 -22.30
C ALA A 140 -13.13 0.49 -22.67
N ARG A 141 -14.00 -0.09 -21.83
CA ARG A 141 -15.44 -0.12 -22.07
C ARG A 141 -16.02 1.30 -22.05
N TRP A 142 -15.74 2.06 -21.00
CA TRP A 142 -16.23 3.43 -20.87
C TRP A 142 -15.77 4.31 -22.03
N ARG A 143 -14.47 4.19 -22.44
CA ARG A 143 -13.92 4.94 -23.59
C ARG A 143 -14.59 4.57 -24.90
N SER A 144 -14.86 3.28 -25.13
CA SER A 144 -15.55 2.83 -26.35
C SER A 144 -17.00 3.35 -26.47
N GLU A 145 -17.67 3.56 -25.35
CA GLU A 145 -19.04 4.08 -25.27
C GLU A 145 -19.10 5.61 -25.38
N ASN A 146 -18.12 6.33 -24.81
CA ASN A 146 -18.16 7.79 -24.68
C ASN A 146 -17.16 8.55 -25.57
N LEU A 147 -16.06 7.91 -25.95
CA LEU A 147 -14.97 8.48 -26.77
C LEU A 147 -14.52 7.48 -27.86
N PRO A 148 -15.44 6.98 -28.72
CA PRO A 148 -15.14 5.88 -29.64
C PRO A 148 -14.04 6.21 -30.69
N GLU A 149 -13.86 7.48 -31.02
CA GLU A 149 -12.87 7.94 -32.00
C GLU A 149 -11.52 8.32 -31.36
N ALA A 150 -11.45 8.40 -30.01
CA ALA A 150 -10.23 8.79 -29.33
C ALA A 150 -9.19 7.65 -29.33
N LYS A 151 -7.94 8.01 -29.64
CA LYS A 151 -6.80 7.09 -29.59
C LYS A 151 -6.40 6.83 -28.15
N ALA A 152 -5.92 5.62 -27.88
CA ALA A 152 -5.29 5.28 -26.60
C ALA A 152 -3.77 5.39 -26.75
N GLU A 153 -3.12 6.08 -25.79
CA GLU A 153 -1.66 6.24 -25.75
C GLU A 153 -1.14 5.77 -24.40
N GLU A 154 -0.19 4.83 -24.43
CA GLU A 154 0.38 4.24 -23.23
C GLU A 154 1.51 5.10 -22.68
N MET A 155 1.49 5.29 -21.34
CA MET A 155 2.47 6.04 -20.56
C MET A 155 3.08 5.14 -19.46
N ALA A 156 4.22 5.56 -18.92
CA ALA A 156 4.93 4.82 -17.87
C ALA A 156 4.12 4.62 -16.58
N SER A 157 3.22 5.57 -16.27
CA SER A 157 2.27 5.47 -15.15
C SER A 157 1.02 6.31 -15.43
N THR A 158 -0.05 6.09 -14.65
CA THR A 158 -1.26 6.94 -14.70
C THR A 158 -0.96 8.39 -14.30
N ALA A 159 -0.07 8.60 -13.31
CA ALA A 159 0.34 9.93 -12.90
C ALA A 159 1.23 10.61 -13.96
N ALA A 160 2.11 9.86 -14.67
CA ALA A 160 2.87 10.39 -15.81
C ALA A 160 1.95 10.85 -16.95
N ALA A 161 0.84 10.15 -17.17
CA ALA A 161 -0.16 10.58 -18.16
C ALA A 161 -0.82 11.91 -17.74
N ALA A 162 -1.17 12.07 -16.45
CA ALA A 162 -1.73 13.32 -15.94
C ALA A 162 -0.73 14.49 -16.05
N SER A 163 0.54 14.26 -15.68
CA SER A 163 1.62 15.26 -15.84
C SER A 163 1.78 15.68 -17.31
N TYR A 164 1.81 14.71 -18.22
CA TYR A 164 1.93 14.97 -19.65
C TYR A 164 0.78 15.83 -20.20
N VAL A 165 -0.47 15.54 -19.81
CA VAL A 165 -1.63 16.34 -20.21
C VAL A 165 -1.50 17.78 -19.70
N ALA A 166 -1.08 17.96 -18.44
CA ALA A 166 -0.89 19.28 -17.86
C ALA A 166 0.22 20.08 -18.57
N GLU A 167 1.35 19.42 -18.89
CA GLU A 167 2.49 20.04 -19.57
C GLU A 167 2.19 20.45 -21.00
N THR A 168 1.42 19.63 -21.75
CA THR A 168 1.07 19.96 -23.13
C THR A 168 0.09 21.12 -23.23
N GLY A 169 -0.81 21.27 -22.26
CA GLY A 169 -1.87 22.27 -22.29
C GLY A 169 -2.89 22.06 -23.43
N ASP A 170 -2.88 20.90 -24.09
CA ASP A 170 -3.73 20.59 -25.24
C ASP A 170 -5.09 20.05 -24.81
N LYS A 171 -6.16 20.74 -25.17
CA LYS A 171 -7.54 20.33 -24.85
C LYS A 171 -7.99 19.04 -25.52
N SER A 172 -7.27 18.60 -26.57
CA SER A 172 -7.59 17.36 -27.28
C SER A 172 -7.04 16.10 -26.60
N ILE A 173 -6.26 16.26 -25.52
CA ILE A 173 -5.62 15.16 -24.81
C ILE A 173 -6.19 15.08 -23.39
N ALA A 174 -6.59 13.88 -22.96
CA ALA A 174 -7.02 13.60 -21.60
C ALA A 174 -6.21 12.45 -20.99
N ALA A 175 -6.11 12.43 -19.67
CA ALA A 175 -5.50 11.34 -18.92
C ALA A 175 -6.56 10.53 -18.18
N VAL A 176 -6.35 9.21 -18.08
CA VAL A 176 -7.03 8.36 -17.09
C VAL A 176 -6.05 8.09 -15.94
N ALA A 177 -6.39 8.58 -14.75
CA ALA A 177 -5.52 8.49 -13.57
C ALA A 177 -6.33 8.43 -12.26
N ALA A 178 -5.62 8.36 -11.12
CA ALA A 178 -6.21 8.47 -9.79
C ALA A 178 -6.89 9.84 -9.61
N PRO A 179 -8.01 9.95 -8.89
CA PRO A 179 -8.73 11.21 -8.71
C PRO A 179 -7.84 12.36 -8.18
N GLY A 180 -6.93 12.06 -7.26
CA GLY A 180 -6.02 13.05 -6.67
C GLY A 180 -5.04 13.69 -7.67
N ALA A 181 -4.75 13.03 -8.79
CA ALA A 181 -3.88 13.57 -9.82
C ALA A 181 -4.43 14.85 -10.45
N ALA A 182 -5.76 15.01 -10.55
CA ALA A 182 -6.36 16.21 -11.11
C ALA A 182 -5.96 17.47 -10.32
N ALA A 183 -6.09 17.45 -9.01
CA ALA A 183 -5.72 18.58 -8.15
C ALA A 183 -4.20 18.83 -8.17
N LEU A 184 -3.39 17.75 -8.14
CA LEU A 184 -1.93 17.85 -8.12
C LEU A 184 -1.36 18.51 -9.38
N TYR A 185 -1.90 18.17 -10.55
CA TYR A 185 -1.39 18.67 -11.84
C TYR A 185 -2.24 19.85 -12.41
N GLY A 186 -3.20 20.36 -11.63
CA GLY A 186 -4.04 21.50 -12.06
C GLY A 186 -4.95 21.14 -13.24
N LEU A 187 -5.40 19.90 -13.32
CA LEU A 187 -6.34 19.40 -14.32
C LEU A 187 -7.80 19.45 -13.81
N GLU A 188 -8.75 19.47 -14.73
CA GLU A 188 -10.18 19.35 -14.41
C GLU A 188 -10.67 17.92 -14.67
N VAL A 189 -11.53 17.42 -13.79
CA VAL A 189 -12.21 16.12 -13.94
C VAL A 189 -13.26 16.23 -15.04
N LEU A 190 -13.13 15.42 -16.08
CA LEU A 190 -14.07 15.33 -17.19
C LEU A 190 -15.10 14.22 -16.97
N ALA A 191 -14.69 13.10 -16.34
CA ALA A 191 -15.58 12.02 -15.95
C ALA A 191 -14.97 11.22 -14.79
N GLU A 192 -15.81 10.85 -13.82
CA GLU A 192 -15.45 9.98 -12.70
C GLU A 192 -15.87 8.55 -12.97
N ASN A 193 -15.25 7.59 -12.26
CA ASN A 193 -15.61 6.18 -12.26
C ASN A 193 -15.63 5.58 -13.68
N VAL A 194 -14.60 5.86 -14.46
CA VAL A 194 -14.48 5.36 -15.85
C VAL A 194 -13.95 3.92 -15.92
N GLN A 195 -13.76 3.25 -14.76
CA GLN A 195 -13.30 1.86 -14.69
C GLN A 195 -14.42 0.87 -15.03
N ILE A 196 -14.00 -0.33 -15.44
CA ILE A 196 -14.89 -1.43 -15.85
C ILE A 196 -15.64 -2.08 -14.68
N THR A 197 -15.11 -1.95 -13.45
CA THR A 197 -15.66 -2.57 -12.23
C THR A 197 -15.28 -1.78 -10.99
N ASP A 198 -16.21 -1.69 -10.03
CA ASP A 198 -15.96 -1.10 -8.72
C ASP A 198 -15.32 -2.09 -7.73
N ALA A 199 -15.15 -3.36 -8.13
CA ALA A 199 -14.48 -4.38 -7.33
C ALA A 199 -12.95 -4.27 -7.36
N ASN A 200 -12.40 -3.29 -8.13
CA ASN A 200 -10.96 -3.10 -8.24
C ASN A 200 -10.39 -2.48 -6.95
N LYS A 201 -9.53 -3.22 -6.28
CA LYS A 201 -8.80 -2.79 -5.08
C LYS A 201 -7.33 -3.09 -5.26
N THR A 202 -6.49 -2.26 -4.67
CA THR A 202 -5.04 -2.50 -4.56
C THR A 202 -4.67 -2.55 -3.09
N ARG A 203 -3.83 -3.51 -2.76
CA ARG A 203 -3.20 -3.68 -1.45
C ARG A 203 -1.80 -3.09 -1.50
N PHE A 204 -1.41 -2.36 -0.45
CA PHE A 204 -0.10 -1.74 -0.32
C PHE A 204 0.49 -2.14 1.02
N TYR A 205 1.75 -2.60 1.04
CA TYR A 205 2.48 -2.83 2.27
C TYR A 205 3.22 -1.59 2.74
N VAL A 206 3.21 -1.41 4.04
CA VAL A 206 4.06 -0.46 4.75
C VAL A 206 5.18 -1.23 5.41
N LEU A 207 6.41 -0.88 5.10
CA LEU A 207 7.62 -1.56 5.56
C LEU A 207 8.40 -0.67 6.53
N SER A 208 9.05 -1.30 7.53
CA SER A 208 9.98 -0.66 8.47
C SER A 208 11.17 -1.59 8.71
N ARG A 209 12.30 -1.03 9.18
CA ARG A 209 13.46 -1.82 9.66
C ARG A 209 13.19 -2.53 10.98
N GLN A 210 12.12 -2.16 11.70
CA GLN A 210 11.73 -2.77 12.96
C GLN A 210 10.34 -3.36 12.81
N GLY A 211 10.20 -4.66 13.12
CA GLY A 211 8.90 -5.33 13.16
C GLY A 211 8.08 -4.85 14.36
N LEU A 212 6.76 -4.99 14.24
CA LEU A 212 5.85 -4.79 15.38
C LEU A 212 5.75 -6.09 16.19
N GLU A 213 5.64 -5.94 17.50
CA GLU A 213 5.42 -7.04 18.47
C GLU A 213 4.19 -6.75 19.36
N ASP A 214 3.28 -5.89 18.89
CA ASP A 214 2.10 -5.47 19.62
C ASP A 214 1.06 -6.60 19.69
N GLU A 215 0.33 -6.65 20.82
CA GLU A 215 -0.84 -7.54 20.93
C GLU A 215 -1.98 -7.08 20.01
N GLY A 216 -2.69 -8.03 19.41
CA GLY A 216 -3.87 -7.74 18.57
C GLY A 216 -3.55 -7.46 17.11
N LEU A 217 -2.32 -7.69 16.65
CA LEU A 217 -2.02 -7.74 15.22
C LEU A 217 -2.60 -9.04 14.64
N THR A 218 -3.33 -8.93 13.53
CA THR A 218 -4.13 -10.06 13.02
C THR A 218 -3.49 -10.77 11.83
N ARG A 219 -2.49 -10.18 11.20
CA ARG A 219 -1.81 -10.74 10.01
C ARG A 219 -0.32 -10.85 10.20
N ALA A 220 0.28 -11.83 9.52
CA ALA A 220 1.73 -12.00 9.46
C ALA A 220 2.18 -12.35 8.05
N VAL A 221 3.40 -11.92 7.68
CA VAL A 221 4.07 -12.30 6.44
C VAL A 221 5.31 -13.10 6.75
N LEU A 222 5.52 -14.14 5.98
CA LEU A 222 6.63 -15.07 6.03
C LEU A 222 7.28 -15.18 4.66
N VAL A 223 8.57 -15.46 4.62
CA VAL A 223 9.27 -15.85 3.41
C VAL A 223 9.86 -17.25 3.63
N ALA A 224 9.38 -18.23 2.89
CA ALA A 224 9.89 -19.58 2.93
C ALA A 224 10.75 -19.87 1.69
N THR A 225 11.85 -20.62 1.86
CA THR A 225 12.67 -21.12 0.75
C THR A 225 12.72 -22.62 0.84
N CYS A 226 12.10 -23.32 -0.10
CA CYS A 226 12.01 -24.78 -0.09
C CYS A 226 11.78 -25.36 -1.48
N GLU A 227 11.87 -26.69 -1.60
CA GLU A 227 11.41 -27.40 -2.79
C GLU A 227 9.88 -27.31 -2.92
N ALA A 228 9.38 -27.30 -4.15
CA ALA A 228 7.95 -27.15 -4.45
C ALA A 228 7.04 -28.17 -3.74
N ASN A 229 7.55 -29.38 -3.50
CA ASN A 229 6.82 -30.44 -2.79
C ASN A 229 6.81 -30.31 -1.26
N GLN A 230 7.53 -29.32 -0.70
CA GLN A 230 7.60 -29.08 0.74
C GLN A 230 6.69 -27.94 1.21
N ILE A 231 6.18 -27.12 0.28
CA ILE A 231 5.33 -25.98 0.66
C ILE A 231 4.04 -26.42 1.37
N ASP A 232 3.48 -27.55 0.98
CA ASP A 232 2.27 -28.10 1.61
C ASP A 232 2.51 -28.43 3.10
N ASP A 233 3.69 -28.96 3.45
CA ASP A 233 4.05 -29.24 4.84
C ASP A 233 4.15 -27.96 5.67
N ILE A 234 4.70 -26.87 5.12
CA ILE A 234 4.77 -25.58 5.77
C ILE A 234 3.34 -25.00 5.99
N ILE A 235 2.47 -25.09 4.99
CA ILE A 235 1.08 -24.61 5.11
C ILE A 235 0.32 -25.39 6.19
N VAL A 236 0.51 -26.73 6.25
CA VAL A 236 -0.10 -27.57 7.28
C VAL A 236 0.37 -27.15 8.68
N LEU A 237 1.68 -26.93 8.87
CA LEU A 237 2.24 -26.47 10.15
C LEU A 237 1.69 -25.08 10.58
N LEU A 238 1.54 -24.16 9.63
CA LEU A 238 0.94 -22.85 9.88
C LEU A 238 -0.53 -22.99 10.34
N HIS A 239 -1.29 -23.85 9.66
CA HIS A 239 -2.69 -24.12 10.04
C HIS A 239 -2.78 -24.81 11.41
N GLU A 240 -1.92 -25.77 11.73
CA GLU A 240 -1.83 -26.41 13.05
C GLU A 240 -1.45 -25.41 14.16
N ALA A 241 -0.67 -24.37 13.82
CA ALA A 241 -0.39 -23.25 14.71
C ALA A 241 -1.58 -22.27 14.85
N GLY A 242 -2.70 -22.48 14.14
CA GLY A 242 -3.88 -21.62 14.16
C GLY A 242 -3.73 -20.35 13.30
N LEU A 243 -2.95 -20.44 12.24
CA LEU A 243 -2.76 -19.38 11.24
C LEU A 243 -3.39 -19.80 9.92
N GLU A 244 -4.36 -19.02 9.43
CA GLU A 244 -5.05 -19.29 8.17
C GLU A 244 -4.34 -18.62 7.00
N LEU A 245 -4.22 -19.31 5.87
CA LEU A 245 -3.58 -18.77 4.65
C LEU A 245 -4.44 -17.66 4.02
N VAL A 246 -3.85 -16.50 3.79
CA VAL A 246 -4.46 -15.35 3.09
C VAL A 246 -3.97 -15.27 1.65
N ALA A 247 -2.66 -15.32 1.44
CA ALA A 247 -2.04 -15.24 0.11
C ALA A 247 -0.73 -16.04 0.05
N LEU A 248 -0.43 -16.53 -1.14
CA LEU A 248 0.80 -17.25 -1.45
C LEU A 248 1.33 -16.80 -2.80
N HIS A 249 2.55 -16.27 -2.82
CA HIS A 249 3.23 -15.87 -4.05
C HIS A 249 4.57 -16.55 -4.15
N ASP A 250 4.87 -17.14 -5.29
CA ASP A 250 6.10 -17.87 -5.53
C ASP A 250 7.05 -17.17 -6.49
N ARG A 251 8.34 -17.39 -6.30
CA ARG A 251 9.43 -17.00 -7.21
C ARG A 251 10.47 -18.10 -7.27
N PRO A 252 10.95 -18.49 -8.49
CA PRO A 252 12.08 -19.40 -8.59
C PRO A 252 13.29 -18.90 -7.81
N GLU A 253 13.93 -19.74 -7.00
CA GLU A 253 15.11 -19.38 -6.21
C GLU A 253 16.35 -19.18 -7.10
N GLY A 254 16.41 -19.82 -8.25
CA GLY A 254 17.43 -19.58 -9.28
C GLY A 254 18.65 -20.50 -9.22
N SER A 255 18.88 -21.25 -8.14
CA SER A 255 20.01 -22.20 -8.06
C SER A 255 19.72 -23.55 -8.71
N ALA A 256 18.45 -24.01 -8.64
CA ALA A 256 18.01 -25.27 -9.19
C ALA A 256 16.54 -25.22 -9.63
N LEU A 257 16.15 -26.11 -10.54
CA LEU A 257 14.76 -26.33 -10.89
C LEU A 257 14.03 -27.00 -9.72
N GLY A 258 12.86 -26.46 -9.35
CA GLY A 258 12.00 -27.03 -8.32
C GLY A 258 12.16 -26.39 -6.94
N THR A 259 13.15 -25.50 -6.75
CA THR A 259 13.31 -24.71 -5.51
C THR A 259 12.74 -23.30 -5.72
N TYR A 260 11.96 -22.84 -4.74
CA TYR A 260 11.25 -21.56 -4.79
C TYR A 260 11.39 -20.79 -3.49
N HIS A 261 11.30 -19.47 -3.62
CA HIS A 261 10.92 -18.59 -2.52
C HIS A 261 9.41 -18.42 -2.55
N TYR A 262 8.78 -18.48 -1.39
CA TYR A 262 7.35 -18.23 -1.19
C TYR A 262 7.15 -17.08 -0.25
N VAL A 263 6.42 -16.03 -0.65
CA VAL A 263 5.90 -15.02 0.25
C VAL A 263 4.51 -15.50 0.69
N ILE A 264 4.36 -15.78 1.97
CA ILE A 264 3.18 -16.38 2.58
C ILE A 264 2.56 -15.36 3.52
N GLU A 265 1.32 -14.97 3.27
CA GLU A 265 0.54 -14.15 4.19
C GLU A 265 -0.47 -15.04 4.91
N VAL A 266 -0.50 -14.91 6.24
CA VAL A 266 -1.41 -15.66 7.11
C VAL A 266 -2.16 -14.70 8.03
N GLU A 267 -3.31 -15.17 8.54
CA GLU A 267 -4.10 -14.40 9.50
C GLU A 267 -4.58 -15.25 10.69
N ASN A 268 -4.84 -14.55 11.80
CA ASN A 268 -5.61 -15.03 12.93
C ASN A 268 -6.49 -13.86 13.42
N GLU A 269 -7.81 -13.96 13.22
CA GLU A 269 -8.76 -12.90 13.61
C GLU A 269 -8.74 -12.59 15.11
N ALA A 270 -8.36 -13.55 15.95
CA ALA A 270 -8.21 -13.35 17.39
C ALA A 270 -6.89 -12.65 17.78
N GLY A 271 -6.03 -12.40 16.81
CA GLY A 271 -4.68 -11.86 16.96
C GLY A 271 -3.61 -12.94 16.86
N VAL A 272 -2.50 -12.58 16.22
CA VAL A 272 -1.31 -13.44 16.11
C VAL A 272 -0.55 -13.38 17.45
N SER A 273 -0.43 -14.52 18.12
CA SER A 273 0.22 -14.61 19.43
C SER A 273 1.74 -14.80 19.32
N GLY A 274 2.47 -14.41 20.36
CA GLY A 274 3.92 -14.66 20.47
C GLY A 274 4.27 -16.15 20.31
N ALA A 275 3.47 -17.06 20.87
CA ALA A 275 3.69 -18.50 20.73
C ALA A 275 3.57 -18.99 19.28
N GLN A 276 2.64 -18.43 18.48
CA GLN A 276 2.51 -18.71 17.07
C GLN A 276 3.72 -18.15 16.29
N LEU A 277 4.17 -16.95 16.59
CA LEU A 277 5.37 -16.36 15.98
C LEU A 277 6.64 -17.16 16.32
N ASP A 278 6.78 -17.65 17.53
CA ASP A 278 7.91 -18.50 17.92
C ASP A 278 7.89 -19.83 17.17
N ALA A 279 6.72 -20.46 17.02
CA ALA A 279 6.54 -21.66 16.22
C ALA A 279 6.97 -21.44 14.77
N VAL A 280 6.56 -20.30 14.18
CA VAL A 280 6.91 -19.90 12.81
C VAL A 280 8.42 -19.67 12.66
N ARG A 281 9.04 -18.93 13.58
CA ARG A 281 10.49 -18.65 13.58
C ARG A 281 11.33 -19.91 13.74
N ALA A 282 10.78 -20.98 14.32
CA ALA A 282 11.43 -22.27 14.49
C ALA A 282 11.35 -23.18 13.25
N MET A 283 10.55 -22.84 12.25
CA MET A 283 10.45 -23.61 10.98
C MET A 283 11.73 -23.45 10.16
N ASP A 284 12.28 -24.58 9.69
CA ASP A 284 13.47 -24.55 8.83
C ASP A 284 13.16 -23.93 7.46
N GLY A 285 14.05 -23.06 6.98
CA GLY A 285 13.89 -22.35 5.70
C GLY A 285 12.79 -21.27 5.72
N VAL A 286 12.19 -20.94 6.86
CA VAL A 286 11.15 -19.92 7.00
C VAL A 286 11.67 -18.70 7.76
N ARG A 287 11.56 -17.52 7.13
CA ARG A 287 11.88 -16.21 7.71
C ARG A 287 10.59 -15.47 8.04
N PHE A 288 10.49 -14.94 9.25
CA PHE A 288 9.43 -14.01 9.62
C PHE A 288 9.71 -12.64 8.99
N ALA A 289 8.74 -12.10 8.24
CA ALA A 289 8.85 -10.84 7.51
C ALA A 289 7.89 -9.73 8.03
N GLY A 290 7.22 -9.94 9.15
CA GLY A 290 6.44 -8.92 9.84
C GLY A 290 5.07 -9.37 10.29
N CYS A 291 4.50 -8.60 11.25
CA CYS A 291 3.15 -8.76 11.75
C CYS A 291 2.44 -7.41 11.72
N PHE A 292 1.15 -7.36 11.37
CA PHE A 292 0.49 -6.09 11.10
C PHE A 292 -1.04 -6.19 11.14
N ASN A 293 -1.70 -5.03 11.07
CA ASN A 293 -3.13 -4.93 10.78
C ASN A 293 -3.36 -4.31 9.40
N SER A 294 -4.42 -4.74 8.74
CA SER A 294 -4.90 -4.17 7.48
C SER A 294 -5.88 -3.02 7.76
N VAL A 295 -5.74 -1.91 7.03
CA VAL A 295 -6.69 -0.80 7.04
C VAL A 295 -7.26 -0.60 5.64
N GLU A 296 -8.57 -0.43 5.55
CA GLU A 296 -9.27 -0.25 4.28
C GLU A 296 -9.89 1.14 4.18
N LYS A 297 -9.61 1.85 3.09
CA LYS A 297 -10.29 3.10 2.73
C LYS A 297 -11.66 2.72 2.15
N LYS A 298 -12.72 3.22 2.79
CA LYS A 298 -14.12 3.00 2.37
C LYS A 298 -14.56 4.03 1.35
#